data_19f7eaf123a6540805a30dcb9c855cf0
#
_entry.id   19f7eaf123a6540805a30dcb9c855cf0
#
_cell.length_a   1.000
_cell.length_b   1.000
_cell.length_c   1.000
_cell.angle_alpha   90.00
_cell.angle_beta   90.00
_cell.angle_gamma   90.00
#
_symmetry.space_group_name_H-M   'P 1'
#
loop_
_entity.id
_entity.type
_entity.pdbx_description
1 polymer ?
#
loop_
_entity_poly.entity_id
_entity_poly.type
_entity_poly.pdbx_seq_one_letter_code
_entity_poly.pdbx_strand_id
1 'polypeptide(L)'
;DCVGAGDLALLTQEGFGTSRRSDRRFLSLLESVASDLHLGVEKVDRSWANTDATMLMRKRMRAVTLMGLGAGDLPACAHTAEDVSANVSTERIEDVCALVLEAIRRA
;
A
#
# COMPACT_ATOMS: atom_id res chain seq x y z
N ASP A 1 -3.57 -0.39 3.52
CA ASP A 1 -3.86 -1.60 4.28
C ASP A 1 -2.59 -2.14 4.93
N CYS A 2 -2.66 -2.58 6.20
CA CYS A 2 -1.53 -3.18 6.93
C CYS A 2 -0.25 -2.33 6.94
N VAL A 3 -0.33 -1.00 7.01
CA VAL A 3 0.83 -0.11 6.86
C VAL A 3 1.64 0.10 8.14
N GLY A 4 1.21 -0.47 9.26
CA GLY A 4 1.87 -0.27 10.56
C GLY A 4 3.17 -1.06 10.77
N ALA A 5 3.55 -1.95 9.85
CA ALA A 5 4.75 -2.77 9.93
C ALA A 5 5.26 -3.13 8.53
N GLY A 6 6.52 -3.57 8.46
CA GLY A 6 7.15 -3.98 7.21
C GLY A 6 7.57 -2.82 6.31
N ASP A 7 7.97 -3.14 5.09
CA ASP A 7 8.39 -2.18 4.08
C ASP A 7 7.20 -1.71 3.25
N LEU A 8 7.12 -0.42 2.98
CA LEU A 8 6.02 0.15 2.22
C LEU A 8 6.08 -0.28 0.76
N ALA A 9 4.96 -0.75 0.25
CA ALA A 9 4.78 -1.12 -1.15
C ALA A 9 3.50 -0.51 -1.73
N LEU A 10 3.56 -0.19 -3.01
CA LEU A 10 2.41 0.14 -3.86
C LEU A 10 2.06 -1.09 -4.67
N LEU A 11 0.84 -1.58 -4.53
CA LEU A 11 0.39 -2.71 -5.33
C LEU A 11 0.07 -2.24 -6.74
N THR A 12 0.77 -2.79 -7.74
CA THR A 12 0.53 -2.49 -9.16
C THR A 12 -0.63 -3.29 -9.73
N GLN A 13 -0.92 -4.41 -9.09
CA GLN A 13 -1.97 -5.34 -9.49
C GLN A 13 -2.42 -6.12 -8.26
N GLU A 14 -3.71 -6.33 -8.13
CA GLU A 14 -4.31 -7.12 -7.06
C GLU A 14 -5.63 -7.75 -7.49
N GLY A 15 -6.18 -8.63 -6.69
CA GLY A 15 -7.46 -9.27 -6.92
C GLY A 15 -7.35 -10.79 -7.03
N PHE A 16 -7.94 -11.47 -6.07
CA PHE A 16 -8.01 -12.93 -6.07
C PHE A 16 -8.93 -13.43 -7.19
N GLY A 17 -8.44 -14.35 -7.99
CA GLY A 17 -9.14 -14.90 -9.14
C GLY A 17 -9.01 -14.02 -10.38
N THR A 18 -9.58 -12.82 -10.40
CA THR A 18 -9.46 -11.86 -11.51
C THR A 18 -8.66 -10.65 -11.07
N SER A 19 -7.42 -10.55 -11.53
CA SER A 19 -6.55 -9.42 -11.22
C SER A 19 -7.04 -8.12 -11.84
N ARG A 20 -6.83 -7.03 -11.10
CA ARG A 20 -7.08 -5.66 -11.53
C ARG A 20 -5.82 -4.83 -11.36
N ARG A 21 -5.53 -3.99 -12.33
CA ARG A 21 -4.38 -3.08 -12.28
C ARG A 21 -4.75 -1.81 -11.55
N SER A 22 -3.84 -1.37 -10.71
CA SER A 22 -3.93 -0.08 -10.03
C SER A 22 -3.86 1.08 -11.01
N ASP A 23 -4.44 2.21 -10.64
CA ASP A 23 -4.42 3.43 -11.47
C ASP A 23 -2.98 3.94 -11.62
N ARG A 24 -2.54 4.09 -12.87
CA ARG A 24 -1.16 4.51 -13.18
C ARG A 24 -0.84 5.93 -12.71
N ARG A 25 -1.83 6.84 -12.72
CA ARG A 25 -1.62 8.22 -12.29
C ARG A 25 -1.43 8.29 -10.78
N PHE A 26 -2.21 7.51 -10.03
CA PHE A 26 -2.04 7.41 -8.59
C PHE A 26 -0.71 6.75 -8.22
N LEU A 27 -0.32 5.69 -8.93
CA LEU A 27 1.00 5.07 -8.73
C LEU A 27 2.12 6.10 -8.95
N SER A 28 2.13 6.80 -10.09
CA SER A 28 3.16 7.80 -10.39
C SER A 28 3.15 8.97 -9.40
N LEU A 29 1.98 9.42 -8.97
CA LEU A 29 1.85 10.49 -7.97
C LEU A 29 2.46 10.07 -6.64
N LEU A 30 2.10 8.89 -6.14
CA LEU A 30 2.60 8.38 -4.86
C LEU A 30 4.11 8.11 -4.90
N GLU A 31 4.64 7.59 -6.02
CA GLU A 31 6.08 7.44 -6.21
C GLU A 31 6.82 8.80 -6.16
N SER A 32 6.29 9.79 -6.87
CA SER A 32 6.87 11.14 -6.88
C SER A 32 6.87 11.75 -5.48
N VAL A 33 5.76 11.65 -4.77
CA VAL A 33 5.67 12.18 -3.40
C VAL A 33 6.59 11.42 -2.45
N ALA A 34 6.64 10.09 -2.54
CA ALA A 34 7.54 9.28 -1.72
C ALA A 34 9.01 9.68 -1.94
N SER A 35 9.40 9.88 -3.19
CA SER A 35 10.75 10.37 -3.55
C SER A 35 11.06 11.73 -2.91
N ASP A 36 10.13 12.67 -2.99
CA ASP A 36 10.31 14.01 -2.42
C ASP A 36 10.38 13.99 -0.88
N LEU A 37 9.67 13.06 -0.24
CA LEU A 37 9.69 12.85 1.20
C LEU A 37 10.83 11.91 1.67
N HIS A 38 11.66 11.43 0.75
CA HIS A 38 12.73 10.46 1.02
C HIS A 38 12.23 9.16 1.65
N LEU A 39 11.03 8.72 1.30
CA LEU A 39 10.44 7.47 1.77
C LEU A 39 10.73 6.33 0.77
N GLY A 40 11.22 5.22 1.29
CA GLY A 40 11.39 3.99 0.50
C GLY A 40 10.03 3.35 0.24
N VAL A 41 9.62 3.30 -1.02
CA VAL A 41 8.38 2.64 -1.45
C VAL A 41 8.67 1.82 -2.69
N GLU A 42 8.30 0.53 -2.65
CA GLU A 42 8.46 -0.38 -3.78
C GLU A 42 7.13 -0.57 -4.53
N LYS A 43 7.21 -0.85 -5.83
CA LYS A 43 6.06 -1.32 -6.60
C LYS A 43 6.08 -2.83 -6.69
N VAL A 44 5.00 -3.47 -6.31
CA VAL A 44 4.88 -4.93 -6.32
C VAL A 44 3.56 -5.39 -6.95
N ASP A 45 3.61 -6.52 -7.64
CA ASP A 45 2.42 -7.22 -8.13
C ASP A 45 2.01 -8.26 -7.08
N ARG A 46 0.77 -8.21 -6.64
CA ARG A 46 0.23 -9.13 -5.64
C ARG A 46 -1.18 -9.59 -6.02
N SER A 47 -1.26 -10.48 -6.97
CA SER A 47 -2.52 -11.05 -7.44
C SER A 47 -3.31 -11.81 -6.37
N TRP A 48 -2.65 -12.23 -5.28
CA TRP A 48 -3.32 -12.84 -4.12
C TRP A 48 -4.02 -11.80 -3.22
N ALA A 49 -3.62 -10.53 -3.27
CA ALA A 49 -4.21 -9.49 -2.42
C ALA A 49 -5.65 -9.20 -2.84
N ASN A 50 -6.49 -8.97 -1.85
CA ASN A 50 -7.87 -8.57 -2.04
C ASN A 50 -8.21 -7.52 -0.99
N THR A 51 -7.99 -6.26 -1.33
CA THR A 51 -8.17 -5.11 -0.44
C THR A 51 -9.43 -4.33 -0.78
N ASP A 52 -9.71 -3.28 -0.03
CA ASP A 52 -10.81 -2.35 -0.35
C ASP A 52 -10.63 -1.72 -1.75
N ALA A 53 -9.38 -1.48 -2.17
CA ALA A 53 -9.11 -0.97 -3.51
C ALA A 53 -9.55 -1.93 -4.62
N THR A 54 -9.44 -3.25 -4.39
CA THR A 54 -9.95 -4.26 -5.34
C THR A 54 -11.43 -4.05 -5.63
N MET A 55 -12.22 -3.77 -4.61
CA MET A 55 -13.66 -3.53 -4.77
C MET A 55 -13.95 -2.26 -5.58
N LEU A 56 -13.18 -1.20 -5.35
CA LEU A 56 -13.25 0.03 -6.13
C LEU A 56 -12.88 -0.21 -7.59
N MET A 57 -11.80 -0.93 -7.85
CA MET A 57 -11.35 -1.28 -9.21
C MET A 57 -12.39 -2.12 -9.96
N ARG A 58 -13.08 -3.04 -9.27
CA ARG A 58 -14.19 -3.81 -9.87
C ARG A 58 -15.33 -2.92 -10.32
N LYS A 59 -15.54 -1.79 -9.64
CA LYS A 59 -16.50 -0.75 -10.01
C LYS A 59 -15.95 0.26 -11.02
N ARG A 60 -14.80 -0.02 -11.63
CA ARG A 60 -14.08 0.88 -12.57
C ARG A 60 -13.69 2.22 -11.96
N MET A 61 -13.56 2.28 -10.65
CA MET A 61 -13.02 3.44 -9.94
C MET A 61 -11.51 3.38 -9.91
N ARG A 62 -10.87 4.52 -9.89
CA ARG A 62 -9.41 4.62 -9.74
C ARG A 62 -9.04 4.30 -8.30
N ALA A 63 -8.10 3.39 -8.13
CA ALA A 63 -7.63 3.02 -6.82
C ALA A 63 -6.20 2.48 -6.87
N VAL A 64 -5.53 2.50 -5.74
CA VAL A 64 -4.22 1.91 -5.49
C VAL A 64 -4.15 1.51 -4.02
N THR A 65 -3.46 0.45 -3.73
CA THR A 65 -3.21 0.00 -2.36
C THR A 65 -1.78 0.31 -1.95
N LEU A 66 -1.64 0.96 -0.79
CA LEU A 66 -0.41 1.01 0.00
C LEU A 66 -0.45 -0.12 1.02
N MET A 67 0.63 -0.88 1.15
CA MET A 67 0.71 -2.02 2.06
C MET A 67 2.10 -2.13 2.68
N GLY A 68 2.18 -2.52 3.94
CA GLY A 68 3.43 -2.89 4.59
C GLY A 68 3.71 -4.37 4.37
N LEU A 69 4.82 -4.69 3.72
CA LEU A 69 5.22 -6.07 3.43
C LEU A 69 6.37 -6.52 4.33
N GLY A 70 6.26 -7.73 4.83
CA GLY A 70 7.29 -8.42 5.60
C GLY A 70 8.00 -9.49 4.79
N ALA A 71 8.55 -10.48 5.48
CA ALA A 71 9.22 -11.62 4.87
C ALA A 71 8.30 -12.35 3.89
N GLY A 72 8.85 -12.77 2.74
CA GLY A 72 8.08 -13.46 1.70
C GLY A 72 7.06 -12.56 0.98
N ASP A 73 7.21 -11.24 1.12
CA ASP A 73 6.32 -10.25 0.53
C ASP A 73 4.85 -10.40 0.94
N LEU A 74 4.62 -10.94 2.13
CA LEU A 74 3.30 -11.00 2.76
C LEU A 74 3.10 -9.78 3.65
N PRO A 75 1.86 -9.37 3.94
CA PRO A 75 1.61 -8.29 4.89
C PRO A 75 2.27 -8.61 6.23
N ALA A 76 3.08 -7.67 6.73
CA ALA A 76 3.85 -7.89 7.94
C ALA A 76 2.92 -8.14 9.14
N CYS A 77 3.16 -9.22 9.87
CA CYS A 77 2.41 -9.67 11.05
C CYS A 77 0.92 -10.00 10.81
N ALA A 78 0.33 -9.64 9.67
CA ALA A 78 -1.10 -9.81 9.42
C ALA A 78 -1.53 -11.29 9.56
N HIS A 79 -2.63 -11.52 10.27
CA HIS A 79 -3.20 -12.84 10.53
C HIS A 79 -2.27 -13.80 11.31
N THR A 80 -1.36 -13.26 12.11
CA THR A 80 -0.44 -14.03 12.95
C THR A 80 -0.55 -13.61 14.42
N ALA A 81 0.07 -14.39 15.32
CA ALA A 81 0.12 -14.05 16.75
C ALA A 81 0.97 -12.79 17.02
N GLU A 82 1.82 -12.40 16.10
CA GLU A 82 2.62 -11.18 16.17
C GLU A 82 1.84 -9.91 15.79
N ASP A 83 0.60 -10.04 15.31
CA ASP A 83 -0.26 -8.90 15.00
C ASP A 83 -0.84 -8.28 16.27
N VAL A 84 0.03 -7.61 16.99
CA VAL A 84 -0.24 -6.93 18.27
C VAL A 84 0.21 -5.48 18.21
N SER A 85 -0.36 -4.63 19.05
CA SER A 85 -0.05 -3.19 19.09
C SER A 85 1.43 -2.88 19.31
N ALA A 86 2.15 -3.74 20.05
CA ALA A 86 3.59 -3.58 20.29
C ALA A 86 4.43 -3.67 19.01
N ASN A 87 3.94 -4.32 17.96
CA ASN A 87 4.60 -4.47 16.67
C ASN A 87 4.17 -3.43 15.63
N VAL A 88 3.32 -2.49 16.01
CA VAL A 88 2.93 -1.36 15.16
C VAL A 88 3.94 -0.22 15.33
N SER A 89 4.51 0.23 14.21
CA SER A 89 5.44 1.36 14.17
C SER A 89 4.68 2.67 14.00
N THR A 90 4.73 3.53 15.01
CA THR A 90 4.17 4.90 14.93
C THR A 90 4.85 5.71 13.83
N GLU A 91 6.17 5.61 13.71
CA GLU A 91 6.95 6.27 12.66
C GLU A 91 6.45 5.87 11.26
N ARG A 92 6.20 4.57 11.03
CA ARG A 92 5.68 4.09 9.76
C ARG A 92 4.30 4.65 9.46
N ILE A 93 3.44 4.75 10.45
CA ILE A 93 2.11 5.36 10.29
C ILE A 93 2.22 6.84 9.95
N GLU A 94 3.12 7.56 10.62
CA GLU A 94 3.38 8.98 10.34
C GLU A 94 3.89 9.18 8.89
N ASP A 95 4.82 8.35 8.43
CA ASP A 95 5.33 8.36 7.07
C ASP A 95 4.20 8.18 6.05
N VAL A 96 3.33 7.20 6.28
CA VAL A 96 2.19 6.93 5.39
C VAL A 96 1.19 8.08 5.42
N CYS A 97 0.92 8.65 6.59
CA CYS A 97 0.05 9.83 6.71
C CYS A 97 0.63 11.01 5.92
N ALA A 98 1.92 11.29 6.04
CA ALA A 98 2.59 12.35 5.30
C ALA A 98 2.52 12.11 3.78
N LEU A 99 2.80 10.88 3.34
CA LEU A 99 2.74 10.48 1.94
C LEU A 99 1.34 10.68 1.34
N VAL A 100 0.32 10.16 2.02
CA VAL A 100 -1.07 10.24 1.54
C VAL A 100 -1.59 11.67 1.55
N LEU A 101 -1.32 12.42 2.62
CA LEU A 101 -1.75 13.82 2.74
C LEU A 101 -1.14 14.68 1.62
N GLU A 102 0.15 14.54 1.36
CA GLU A 102 0.83 15.29 0.29
C GLU A 102 0.33 14.86 -1.10
N ALA A 103 0.08 13.57 -1.30
CA ALA A 103 -0.53 13.09 -2.54
C ALA A 103 -1.91 13.69 -2.78
N ILE A 104 -2.76 13.79 -1.75
CA ILE A 104 -4.07 14.44 -1.84
C ILE A 104 -3.93 15.93 -2.21
N ARG A 105 -2.95 16.63 -1.62
CA ARG A 105 -2.71 18.05 -1.93
C ARG A 105 -2.29 18.29 -3.36
N ARG A 106 -1.59 17.33 -4.00
CA ARG A 106 -1.12 17.41 -5.39
C ARG A 106 -2.11 16.83 -6.41
N ALA A 107 -3.09 16.10 -5.94
CA ALA A 107 -4.04 15.41 -6.82
C ALA A 107 -4.96 16.37 -7.58
#